data_a90b3578cd652c56d6fefbf3aa8ef9cf
#
_entry.id   a90b3578cd652c56d6fefbf3aa8ef9cf
#
_cell.length_a   1.000
_cell.length_b   1.000
_cell.length_c   1.000
_cell.angle_alpha   90.00
_cell.angle_beta   90.00
_cell.angle_gamma   90.00
#
_symmetry.space_group_name_H-M   'P 1'
#
loop_
_entity.id
_entity.type
_entity.pdbx_description
1 polymer ?
#
loop_
_entity_poly.entity_id
_entity_poly.type
_entity_poly.pdbx_seq_one_letter_code
_entity_poly.pdbx_strand_id
1 'polypeptide(L)'
;MIGTIEQIINNQIEVKLALDVKKTTNLINLYVLIKDTNKSFIGEITELSLTKCKVNILGKLENSDFIYGFDEKPSFASVIYLLNYDFVKNIVGFKNNYLIMGKSPFYENAYINADINSLFGSHFAIFGSSGSGKSCGFTRIMQNLMKSENMNDKPNIIIFDAYGEYAKAFNYLNNEPTFAYKTYNTDLNSNDEILLLPPWLLGVDEYALLLEANDKSQLSLIEKTLRYVNLFIKDDETVKAYKNTILAKALLDILISGKPGPQIRDQVIGVLTKTHTDEINLESEISEPGYYRTFRQCMRVDDHNKINAIEQVTDFLQKFIGDEVTFSLPDGTFPFTLQDVSNALEFALIDEGVWKNDSVFNMMNILKVRLDSILNSDNKKYFEYPQYISLESYIDRILHTQNGKKAQIVNFNINYVTERLGKSLVKIYSKLIFNNDVK
;
A
#
# COMPACT_ATOMS: atom_id res chain seq x y z
N MET A 1 53.21 -14.62 -1.65
CA MET A 1 52.92 -15.65 -2.67
C MET A 1 52.30 -16.83 -1.94
N ILE A 2 51.14 -17.32 -2.41
CA ILE A 2 50.49 -18.50 -1.79
C ILE A 2 50.57 -19.75 -2.70
N GLY A 3 50.79 -19.59 -4.00
CA GLY A 3 50.88 -20.72 -4.90
C GLY A 3 50.90 -20.30 -6.38
N THR A 4 50.81 -21.35 -7.24
CA THR A 4 50.79 -21.23 -8.70
C THR A 4 49.59 -21.98 -9.28
N ILE A 5 49.14 -21.58 -10.45
CA ILE A 5 47.97 -22.17 -11.11
C ILE A 5 48.35 -23.59 -11.62
N GLU A 6 47.53 -24.57 -11.25
CA GLU A 6 47.64 -25.94 -11.73
C GLU A 6 46.57 -26.29 -12.76
N GLN A 7 45.36 -25.69 -12.61
CA GLN A 7 44.24 -25.90 -13.52
C GLN A 7 43.37 -24.66 -13.65
N ILE A 8 42.76 -24.46 -14.82
CA ILE A 8 41.81 -23.38 -15.10
C ILE A 8 40.54 -24.04 -15.65
N ILE A 9 39.41 -23.86 -14.94
CA ILE A 9 38.09 -24.38 -15.32
C ILE A 9 37.08 -23.25 -15.27
N ASN A 10 36.52 -22.84 -16.39
CA ASN A 10 35.54 -21.72 -16.46
C ASN A 10 36.10 -20.46 -15.80
N ASN A 11 35.45 -19.97 -14.75
CA ASN A 11 35.84 -18.81 -13.96
C ASN A 11 36.60 -19.17 -12.68
N GLN A 12 36.99 -20.44 -12.53
CA GLN A 12 37.74 -20.94 -11.38
C GLN A 12 39.13 -21.41 -11.79
N ILE A 13 40.07 -21.15 -10.90
CA ILE A 13 41.42 -21.69 -10.98
C ILE A 13 41.68 -22.59 -9.78
N GLU A 14 42.35 -23.73 -10.03
CA GLU A 14 42.93 -24.56 -9.00
C GLU A 14 44.38 -24.15 -8.79
N VAL A 15 44.74 -23.83 -7.58
CA VAL A 15 46.04 -23.29 -7.18
C VAL A 15 46.74 -24.33 -6.33
N LYS A 16 47.94 -24.74 -6.75
CA LYS A 16 48.84 -25.52 -5.91
C LYS A 16 49.48 -24.62 -4.86
N LEU A 17 49.23 -24.93 -3.60
CA LEU A 17 49.70 -24.12 -2.48
C LEU A 17 51.21 -24.33 -2.23
N ALA A 18 51.91 -23.23 -2.04
CA ALA A 18 53.33 -23.20 -1.67
C ALA A 18 53.52 -22.98 -0.13
N LEU A 19 52.45 -22.84 0.61
CA LEU A 19 52.44 -22.58 2.07
C LEU A 19 51.88 -23.82 2.83
N ASP A 20 52.25 -23.94 4.10
CA ASP A 20 51.72 -24.98 4.98
C ASP A 20 50.40 -24.50 5.62
N VAL A 21 49.28 -24.99 5.08
CA VAL A 21 47.93 -24.63 5.54
C VAL A 21 47.69 -24.92 7.02
N LYS A 22 48.40 -25.92 7.61
CA LYS A 22 48.25 -26.24 9.03
C LYS A 22 48.79 -25.16 9.95
N LYS A 23 49.65 -24.29 9.44
CA LYS A 23 50.28 -23.20 10.19
C LYS A 23 49.68 -21.84 9.88
N THR A 24 48.66 -21.79 9.01
CA THR A 24 48.02 -20.55 8.60
C THR A 24 46.59 -20.47 9.16
N THR A 25 46.06 -19.27 9.24
CA THR A 25 44.63 -19.02 9.49
C THR A 25 43.78 -19.54 8.32
N ASN A 26 42.47 -19.71 8.53
CA ASN A 26 41.56 -20.12 7.46
C ASN A 26 41.62 -19.11 6.31
N LEU A 27 41.93 -19.60 5.10
CA LEU A 27 42.07 -18.78 3.90
C LEU A 27 40.78 -18.70 3.08
N ILE A 28 39.73 -19.44 3.43
CA ILE A 28 38.45 -19.42 2.72
C ILE A 28 37.81 -18.06 2.84
N ASN A 29 37.24 -17.55 1.73
CA ASN A 29 36.64 -16.21 1.59
C ASN A 29 37.64 -15.03 1.65
N LEU A 30 38.95 -15.31 1.63
CA LEU A 30 39.94 -14.26 1.46
C LEU A 30 40.16 -13.96 -0.02
N TYR A 31 40.44 -12.68 -0.32
CA TYR A 31 40.73 -12.25 -1.68
C TYR A 31 42.22 -12.46 -2.02
N VAL A 32 42.46 -12.78 -3.29
CA VAL A 32 43.77 -12.97 -3.84
C VAL A 32 44.03 -12.11 -5.08
N LEU A 33 45.22 -11.65 -5.24
CA LEU A 33 45.74 -11.07 -6.46
C LEU A 33 46.36 -12.19 -7.32
N ILE A 34 45.86 -12.36 -8.51
CA ILE A 34 46.40 -13.25 -9.54
C ILE A 34 47.20 -12.33 -10.47
N LYS A 35 48.51 -12.36 -10.32
CA LYS A 35 49.45 -11.49 -11.08
C LYS A 35 50.00 -12.27 -12.26
N ASP A 36 49.63 -11.88 -13.46
CA ASP A 36 50.21 -12.32 -14.72
C ASP A 36 51.26 -11.31 -15.23
N THR A 37 51.91 -11.59 -16.35
CA THR A 37 53.01 -10.79 -16.89
C THR A 37 52.62 -9.32 -17.11
N ASN A 38 51.46 -9.08 -17.73
CA ASN A 38 50.97 -7.72 -18.09
C ASN A 38 49.62 -7.43 -17.52
N LYS A 39 49.00 -8.35 -16.79
CA LYS A 39 47.63 -8.23 -16.29
C LYS A 39 47.54 -8.71 -14.86
N SER A 40 46.55 -8.23 -14.16
CA SER A 40 46.28 -8.68 -12.81
C SER A 40 44.77 -8.93 -12.63
N PHE A 41 44.44 -9.99 -11.94
CA PHE A 41 43.03 -10.31 -11.64
C PHE A 41 42.84 -10.43 -10.14
N ILE A 42 41.61 -10.23 -9.70
CA ILE A 42 41.18 -10.45 -8.33
C ILE A 42 40.32 -11.69 -8.29
N GLY A 43 40.59 -12.56 -7.33
CA GLY A 43 39.78 -13.75 -7.07
C GLY A 43 39.49 -13.91 -5.58
N GLU A 44 38.59 -14.84 -5.28
CA GLU A 44 38.19 -15.23 -3.92
C GLU A 44 38.44 -16.72 -3.73
N ILE A 45 39.05 -17.09 -2.61
CA ILE A 45 39.28 -18.50 -2.28
C ILE A 45 37.95 -19.12 -1.82
N THR A 46 37.44 -20.09 -2.57
CA THR A 46 36.14 -20.73 -2.30
C THR A 46 36.27 -22.13 -1.67
N GLU A 47 37.36 -22.84 -1.96
CA GLU A 47 37.62 -24.16 -1.38
C GLU A 47 39.08 -24.26 -0.98
N LEU A 48 39.36 -25.00 0.08
CA LEU A 48 40.70 -25.18 0.62
C LEU A 48 40.97 -26.67 0.97
N SER A 49 42.07 -27.19 0.55
CA SER A 49 42.63 -28.46 0.98
C SER A 49 44.08 -28.30 1.47
N LEU A 50 44.70 -29.35 1.93
CA LEU A 50 46.06 -29.28 2.48
C LEU A 50 47.14 -28.83 1.47
N THR A 51 46.90 -29.11 0.17
CA THR A 51 47.87 -28.84 -0.88
C THR A 51 47.38 -27.95 -2.00
N LYS A 52 46.06 -27.68 -2.05
CA LYS A 52 45.41 -26.94 -3.11
C LYS A 52 44.30 -26.05 -2.61
N CYS A 53 44.00 -24.98 -3.32
CA CYS A 53 42.77 -24.24 -3.14
C CYS A 53 42.11 -23.92 -4.49
N LYS A 54 40.79 -23.70 -4.47
CA LYS A 54 40.09 -23.16 -5.61
C LYS A 54 39.83 -21.66 -5.39
N VAL A 55 40.05 -20.92 -6.46
CA VAL A 55 39.85 -19.48 -6.48
C VAL A 55 38.86 -19.14 -7.58
N ASN A 56 37.78 -18.44 -7.24
CA ASN A 56 36.83 -17.89 -8.20
C ASN A 56 37.34 -16.51 -8.65
N ILE A 57 37.52 -16.31 -9.95
CA ILE A 57 37.97 -15.03 -10.50
C ILE A 57 36.79 -14.08 -10.51
N LEU A 58 36.90 -12.89 -9.87
CA LEU A 58 35.88 -11.88 -9.76
C LEU A 58 35.98 -10.80 -10.84
N GLY A 59 37.23 -10.43 -11.21
CA GLY A 59 37.43 -9.35 -12.18
C GLY A 59 38.92 -9.09 -12.42
N LYS A 60 39.20 -8.03 -13.17
CA LYS A 60 40.54 -7.58 -13.52
C LYS A 60 40.90 -6.24 -12.89
N LEU A 61 42.19 -5.97 -12.77
CA LEU A 61 42.74 -4.69 -12.40
C LEU A 61 43.25 -3.97 -13.65
N GLU A 62 42.70 -2.77 -13.92
CA GLU A 62 43.20 -1.86 -14.95
C GLU A 62 43.56 -0.52 -14.30
N ASN A 63 44.78 -0.07 -14.48
CA ASN A 63 45.29 1.18 -13.90
C ASN A 63 45.06 1.30 -12.37
N SER A 64 45.12 0.19 -11.65
CA SER A 64 44.83 0.06 -10.21
C SER A 64 43.34 0.14 -9.83
N ASP A 65 42.43 0.26 -10.76
CA ASP A 65 40.98 0.19 -10.53
C ASP A 65 40.46 -1.24 -10.77
N PHE A 66 39.57 -1.68 -9.93
CA PHE A 66 38.93 -2.97 -10.06
C PHE A 66 37.74 -2.90 -11.01
N ILE A 67 37.75 -3.74 -12.04
CA ILE A 67 36.64 -3.91 -12.98
C ILE A 67 36.06 -5.30 -12.78
N TYR A 68 34.76 -5.33 -12.41
CA TYR A 68 34.04 -6.59 -12.22
C TYR A 68 33.85 -7.33 -13.56
N GLY A 69 34.12 -8.62 -13.55
CA GLY A 69 34.14 -9.45 -14.78
C GLY A 69 35.48 -9.38 -15.49
N PHE A 70 35.65 -10.21 -16.50
CA PHE A 70 36.88 -10.31 -17.29
C PHE A 70 36.58 -10.96 -18.66
N ASP A 71 37.31 -10.51 -19.64
CA ASP A 71 37.26 -10.95 -21.05
C ASP A 71 38.37 -11.98 -21.37
N GLU A 72 39.40 -12.07 -20.54
CA GLU A 72 40.55 -12.96 -20.69
C GLU A 72 40.83 -13.71 -19.39
N LYS A 73 41.54 -14.83 -19.47
CA LYS A 73 41.91 -15.63 -18.30
C LYS A 73 43.39 -15.47 -17.97
N PRO A 74 43.76 -15.65 -16.68
CA PRO A 74 45.16 -15.67 -16.30
C PRO A 74 45.89 -16.86 -16.95
N SER A 75 47.20 -16.72 -17.21
CA SER A 75 48.06 -17.78 -17.72
C SER A 75 48.52 -18.71 -16.59
N PHE A 76 49.00 -19.88 -16.95
CA PHE A 76 49.61 -20.79 -15.98
C PHE A 76 50.90 -20.24 -15.34
N ALA A 77 51.53 -19.20 -15.94
CA ALA A 77 52.68 -18.53 -15.37
C ALA A 77 52.32 -17.54 -14.26
N SER A 78 51.02 -17.29 -14.05
CA SER A 78 50.54 -16.34 -13.03
C SER A 78 50.88 -16.81 -11.62
N VAL A 79 51.17 -15.83 -10.76
CA VAL A 79 51.51 -16.02 -9.36
C VAL A 79 50.39 -15.47 -8.48
N ILE A 80 50.07 -16.22 -7.43
CA ILE A 80 48.93 -15.86 -6.54
C ILE A 80 49.44 -15.25 -5.24
N TYR A 81 48.91 -14.09 -4.88
CA TYR A 81 49.21 -13.41 -3.63
C TYR A 81 47.97 -13.24 -2.80
N LEU A 82 48.06 -13.47 -1.50
CA LEU A 82 46.97 -13.10 -0.59
C LEU A 82 46.91 -11.58 -0.45
N LEU A 83 45.71 -11.01 -0.53
CA LEU A 83 45.50 -9.59 -0.34
C LEU A 83 45.27 -9.28 1.13
N ASN A 84 45.87 -8.19 1.62
CA ASN A 84 45.54 -7.62 2.91
C ASN A 84 44.30 -6.73 2.79
N TYR A 85 43.72 -6.38 3.92
CA TYR A 85 42.50 -5.56 3.97
C TYR A 85 42.66 -4.19 3.34
N ASP A 86 43.75 -3.49 3.57
CA ASP A 86 43.98 -2.16 3.02
C ASP A 86 43.96 -2.14 1.49
N PHE A 87 44.50 -3.18 0.88
CA PHE A 87 44.46 -3.36 -0.56
C PHE A 87 43.03 -3.69 -1.04
N VAL A 88 42.34 -4.57 -0.32
CA VAL A 88 40.92 -4.92 -0.63
C VAL A 88 40.02 -3.69 -0.51
N LYS A 89 40.18 -2.89 0.54
CA LYS A 89 39.42 -1.66 0.74
C LYS A 89 39.61 -0.66 -0.42
N ASN A 90 40.83 -0.53 -0.94
CA ASN A 90 41.11 0.39 -2.04
C ASN A 90 40.55 -0.10 -3.39
N ILE A 91 40.37 -1.41 -3.57
CA ILE A 91 39.89 -2.00 -4.80
C ILE A 91 38.38 -2.18 -4.81
N VAL A 92 37.82 -2.73 -3.71
CA VAL A 92 36.41 -3.13 -3.62
C VAL A 92 35.62 -2.13 -2.78
N GLY A 93 36.28 -1.26 -2.03
CA GLY A 93 35.63 -0.27 -1.15
C GLY A 93 35.14 0.95 -1.91
N PHE A 94 34.01 1.49 -1.48
CA PHE A 94 33.48 2.75 -2.00
C PHE A 94 34.19 3.92 -1.33
N LYS A 95 34.59 4.91 -2.14
CA LYS A 95 35.32 6.09 -1.67
C LYS A 95 34.40 7.20 -1.13
N ASN A 96 33.18 7.31 -1.70
CA ASN A 96 32.19 8.31 -1.35
C ASN A 96 30.81 7.66 -1.20
N ASN A 97 29.90 8.27 -0.48
CA ASN A 97 28.50 7.86 -0.32
C ASN A 97 28.33 6.38 0.12
N TYR A 98 29.16 5.92 1.04
CA TYR A 98 29.09 4.56 1.53
C TYR A 98 28.41 4.47 2.91
N LEU A 99 27.74 3.36 3.12
CA LEU A 99 27.16 2.96 4.40
C LEU A 99 27.94 1.80 4.99
N ILE A 100 28.30 1.92 6.27
CA ILE A 100 28.91 0.81 7.01
C ILE A 100 27.82 -0.21 7.32
N MET A 101 27.94 -1.41 6.75
CA MET A 101 27.01 -2.52 6.98
C MET A 101 27.35 -3.34 8.22
N GLY A 102 28.62 -3.48 8.51
CA GLY A 102 29.13 -4.26 9.65
C GLY A 102 30.62 -4.48 9.59
N LYS A 103 31.12 -5.39 10.43
CA LYS A 103 32.51 -5.84 10.42
C LYS A 103 32.66 -7.12 9.59
N SER A 104 33.74 -7.23 8.85
CA SER A 104 34.08 -8.46 8.14
C SER A 104 34.39 -9.59 9.12
N PRO A 105 33.87 -10.81 8.93
CA PRO A 105 34.27 -11.97 9.68
C PRO A 105 35.62 -12.54 9.24
N PHE A 106 36.13 -12.10 8.07
CA PHE A 106 37.33 -12.67 7.43
C PHE A 106 38.55 -11.78 7.56
N TYR A 107 38.35 -10.46 7.62
CA TYR A 107 39.44 -9.48 7.79
C TYR A 107 39.31 -8.78 9.13
N GLU A 108 40.33 -8.92 9.94
CA GLU A 108 40.38 -8.32 11.28
C GLU A 108 40.30 -6.78 11.20
N ASN A 109 39.42 -6.19 11.99
CA ASN A 109 39.17 -4.72 12.03
C ASN A 109 38.65 -4.09 10.71
N ALA A 110 38.24 -4.92 9.76
CA ALA A 110 37.66 -4.46 8.50
C ALA A 110 36.17 -4.16 8.60
N TYR A 111 35.73 -3.07 8.00
CA TYR A 111 34.32 -2.73 7.84
C TYR A 111 33.86 -3.05 6.41
N ILE A 112 32.69 -3.68 6.31
CA ILE A 112 32.03 -3.90 5.03
C ILE A 112 31.17 -2.67 4.75
N ASN A 113 31.36 -2.07 3.57
CA ASN A 113 30.67 -0.89 3.10
C ASN A 113 29.78 -1.24 1.92
N ALA A 114 28.63 -0.56 1.83
CA ALA A 114 27.76 -0.62 0.66
C ALA A 114 27.59 0.81 0.09
N ASP A 115 27.51 0.93 -1.22
CA ASP A 115 27.14 2.18 -1.85
C ASP A 115 25.69 2.51 -1.55
N ILE A 116 25.43 3.73 -1.01
CA ILE A 116 24.11 4.15 -0.56
C ILE A 116 23.16 4.24 -1.75
N ASN A 117 23.60 4.82 -2.87
CA ASN A 117 22.75 5.00 -4.04
C ASN A 117 22.37 3.68 -4.69
N SER A 118 23.33 2.74 -4.78
CA SER A 118 23.07 1.39 -5.32
C SER A 118 22.15 0.59 -4.41
N LEU A 119 22.28 0.73 -3.08
CA LEU A 119 21.46 -0.02 -2.13
C LEU A 119 20.03 0.52 -2.06
N PHE A 120 19.84 1.84 -1.96
CA PHE A 120 18.53 2.47 -1.75
C PHE A 120 17.92 3.05 -3.02
N GLY A 121 18.65 3.18 -4.11
CA GLY A 121 18.14 3.58 -5.41
C GLY A 121 17.45 2.46 -6.19
N SER A 122 17.48 1.22 -5.66
CA SER A 122 16.84 0.05 -6.24
C SER A 122 16.13 -0.78 -5.16
N HIS A 123 15.53 -1.92 -5.56
CA HIS A 123 14.87 -2.82 -4.65
C HIS A 123 15.87 -3.80 -4.04
N PHE A 124 15.77 -4.04 -2.73
CA PHE A 124 16.49 -5.13 -2.07
C PHE A 124 15.56 -5.89 -1.12
N ALA A 125 15.92 -7.11 -0.79
CA ALA A 125 15.17 -7.95 0.14
C ALA A 125 16.11 -8.62 1.15
N ILE A 126 15.65 -8.74 2.40
CA ILE A 126 16.35 -9.43 3.49
C ILE A 126 15.58 -10.70 3.80
N PHE A 127 16.21 -11.85 3.53
CA PHE A 127 15.64 -13.17 3.79
C PHE A 127 16.29 -13.82 5.00
N GLY A 128 15.51 -14.61 5.73
CA GLY A 128 15.98 -15.38 6.86
C GLY A 128 14.82 -16.04 7.61
N SER A 129 15.11 -17.07 8.38
CA SER A 129 14.13 -17.73 9.26
C SER A 129 13.74 -16.81 10.42
N SER A 130 12.70 -17.17 11.16
CA SER A 130 12.35 -16.48 12.41
C SER A 130 13.50 -16.51 13.39
N GLY A 131 13.78 -15.39 14.04
CA GLY A 131 14.91 -15.27 14.97
C GLY A 131 16.30 -15.08 14.33
N SER A 132 16.42 -15.08 12.99
CA SER A 132 17.72 -14.88 12.29
C SER A 132 18.26 -13.45 12.32
N GLY A 133 17.51 -12.50 12.92
CA GLY A 133 17.94 -11.11 13.07
C GLY A 133 17.56 -10.19 11.90
N LYS A 134 16.61 -10.56 11.01
CA LYS A 134 16.19 -9.73 9.88
C LYS A 134 15.81 -8.30 10.29
N SER A 135 14.88 -8.17 11.23
CA SER A 135 14.38 -6.87 11.72
C SER A 135 15.48 -6.09 12.45
N CYS A 136 16.30 -6.77 13.26
CA CYS A 136 17.46 -6.15 13.91
C CYS A 136 18.49 -5.67 12.88
N GLY A 137 18.77 -6.47 11.85
CA GLY A 137 19.67 -6.13 10.76
C GLY A 137 19.18 -4.91 9.99
N PHE A 138 17.91 -4.91 9.57
CA PHE A 138 17.27 -3.76 8.92
C PHE A 138 17.34 -2.50 9.79
N THR A 139 16.94 -2.61 11.07
CA THR A 139 17.02 -1.50 12.02
C THR A 139 18.43 -0.93 12.10
N ARG A 140 19.44 -1.81 12.18
CA ARG A 140 20.84 -1.38 12.27
C ARG A 140 21.32 -0.68 11.01
N ILE A 141 20.91 -1.16 9.83
CA ILE A 141 21.19 -0.51 8.55
C ILE A 141 20.59 0.91 8.53
N MET A 142 19.33 1.05 8.92
CA MET A 142 18.67 2.37 8.97
C MET A 142 19.33 3.29 10.01
N GLN A 143 19.70 2.77 11.19
CA GLN A 143 20.40 3.54 12.19
C GLN A 143 21.79 4.03 11.70
N ASN A 144 22.51 3.18 10.99
CA ASN A 144 23.81 3.55 10.42
C ASN A 144 23.62 4.60 9.30
N LEU A 145 22.56 4.45 8.49
CA LEU A 145 22.22 5.42 7.45
C LEU A 145 21.95 6.82 8.05
N MET A 146 21.14 6.88 9.11
CA MET A 146 20.83 8.15 9.79
C MET A 146 22.04 8.80 10.44
N LYS A 147 23.05 8.02 10.85
CA LYS A 147 24.29 8.50 11.46
C LYS A 147 25.41 8.77 10.45
N SER A 148 25.20 8.42 9.18
CA SER A 148 26.23 8.59 8.16
C SER A 148 26.49 10.08 7.89
N GLU A 149 27.73 10.50 8.01
CA GLU A 149 28.19 11.85 7.63
C GLU A 149 28.39 11.97 6.13
N ASN A 150 28.34 10.84 5.40
CA ASN A 150 28.56 10.79 3.96
C ASN A 150 27.30 11.14 3.13
N MET A 151 26.20 11.49 3.78
CA MET A 151 24.95 11.87 3.11
C MET A 151 24.79 13.40 3.11
N ASN A 152 24.71 13.97 1.93
CA ASN A 152 24.42 15.40 1.78
C ASN A 152 22.95 15.70 2.08
N ASP A 153 22.05 14.78 1.67
CA ASP A 153 20.61 14.89 1.87
C ASP A 153 20.10 13.72 2.72
N LYS A 154 19.20 14.01 3.66
CA LYS A 154 18.60 12.99 4.53
C LYS A 154 17.42 12.35 3.82
N PRO A 155 17.34 11.01 3.76
CA PRO A 155 16.25 10.34 3.09
C PRO A 155 14.96 10.47 3.90
N ASN A 156 13.83 10.43 3.21
CA ASN A 156 12.53 10.17 3.79
C ASN A 156 12.24 8.67 3.70
N ILE A 157 12.13 8.02 4.84
CA ILE A 157 11.92 6.57 4.93
C ILE A 157 10.53 6.33 5.49
N ILE A 158 9.70 5.64 4.72
CA ILE A 158 8.37 5.21 5.14
C ILE A 158 8.42 3.71 5.43
N ILE A 159 8.08 3.34 6.65
CA ILE A 159 8.06 1.94 7.10
C ILE A 159 6.60 1.51 7.29
N PHE A 160 6.17 0.45 6.61
CA PHE A 160 4.93 -0.24 6.91
C PHE A 160 5.23 -1.47 7.77
N ASP A 161 4.99 -1.32 9.07
CA ASP A 161 5.37 -2.27 10.11
C ASP A 161 4.21 -3.22 10.41
N ALA A 162 4.21 -4.36 9.73
CA ALA A 162 3.14 -5.35 9.87
C ALA A 162 3.15 -6.09 11.22
N TYR A 163 4.25 -6.05 11.96
CA TYR A 163 4.42 -6.80 13.22
C TYR A 163 4.66 -5.91 14.45
N GLY A 164 4.73 -4.59 14.28
CA GLY A 164 4.96 -3.65 15.37
C GLY A 164 6.37 -3.67 15.94
N GLU A 165 7.37 -4.13 15.18
CA GLU A 165 8.75 -4.32 15.66
C GLU A 165 9.56 -3.03 15.68
N TYR A 166 9.20 -2.02 14.87
CA TYR A 166 10.04 -0.84 14.64
C TYR A 166 9.68 0.38 15.47
N ALA A 167 8.51 0.41 16.13
CA ALA A 167 8.04 1.57 16.89
C ALA A 167 9.07 2.08 17.91
N LYS A 168 9.74 1.17 18.65
CA LYS A 168 10.75 1.53 19.65
C LYS A 168 12.18 1.66 19.08
N ALA A 169 12.41 1.12 17.88
CA ALA A 169 13.75 0.99 17.32
C ALA A 169 14.40 2.33 16.95
N PHE A 170 13.58 3.37 16.73
CA PHE A 170 14.03 4.68 16.27
C PHE A 170 13.70 5.82 17.23
N ASN A 171 13.08 5.56 18.38
CA ASN A 171 12.70 6.60 19.34
C ASN A 171 13.88 7.47 19.81
N TYR A 172 15.10 6.92 19.85
CA TYR A 172 16.28 7.69 20.22
C TYR A 172 16.62 8.80 19.22
N LEU A 173 16.16 8.70 17.97
CA LEU A 173 16.38 9.73 16.95
C LEU A 173 15.69 11.06 17.30
N ASN A 174 14.65 11.04 18.11
CA ASN A 174 13.97 12.25 18.55
C ASN A 174 14.82 13.11 19.51
N ASN A 175 15.89 12.54 20.09
CA ASN A 175 16.85 13.25 20.94
C ASN A 175 17.98 13.90 20.12
N GLU A 176 18.09 13.56 18.83
CA GLU A 176 19.10 14.14 17.95
C GLU A 176 18.60 15.46 17.36
N PRO A 177 19.42 16.54 17.34
CA PRO A 177 18.98 17.84 16.87
C PRO A 177 18.63 17.86 15.37
N THR A 178 19.19 16.95 14.60
CA THR A 178 19.10 16.90 13.15
C THR A 178 18.16 15.83 12.61
N PHE A 179 17.61 14.95 13.46
CA PHE A 179 16.73 13.86 13.08
C PHE A 179 15.38 13.97 13.76
N ALA A 180 14.36 13.45 13.08
CA ALA A 180 13.06 13.27 13.66
C ALA A 180 12.48 11.91 13.22
N TYR A 181 11.83 11.26 14.14
CA TYR A 181 11.10 10.02 13.95
C TYR A 181 9.64 10.21 14.32
N LYS A 182 8.76 9.70 13.51
CA LYS A 182 7.33 9.70 13.78
C LYS A 182 6.76 8.31 13.65
N THR A 183 5.84 7.94 14.54
CA THR A 183 5.15 6.66 14.47
C THR A 183 3.65 6.86 14.57
N TYR A 184 2.92 6.11 13.79
CA TYR A 184 1.48 5.96 13.84
C TYR A 184 1.13 4.54 14.26
N ASN A 185 0.04 4.39 15.00
CA ASN A 185 -0.39 3.11 15.50
C ASN A 185 -1.80 2.78 15.02
N THR A 186 -2.09 1.51 14.81
CA THR A 186 -3.44 0.98 14.58
C THR A 186 -4.03 0.30 15.82
N ASP A 187 -3.36 0.34 16.96
CA ASP A 187 -3.95 -0.04 18.24
C ASP A 187 -4.83 1.10 18.76
N LEU A 188 -6.13 0.95 18.65
CA LEU A 188 -7.12 1.94 19.10
C LEU A 188 -7.09 2.22 20.60
N ASN A 189 -6.41 1.39 21.39
CA ASN A 189 -6.22 1.56 22.83
C ASN A 189 -4.86 2.16 23.17
N SER A 190 -4.01 2.43 22.18
CA SER A 190 -2.69 3.02 22.40
C SER A 190 -2.80 4.51 22.74
N ASN A 191 -1.81 5.00 23.49
CA ASN A 191 -1.62 6.44 23.70
C ASN A 191 -0.83 7.10 22.56
N ASP A 192 -0.36 6.32 21.59
CA ASP A 192 0.33 6.83 20.40
C ASP A 192 -0.64 7.50 19.44
N GLU A 193 -0.12 8.25 18.47
CA GLU A 193 -0.94 8.86 17.42
C GLU A 193 -1.58 7.76 16.54
N ILE A 194 -2.91 7.73 16.52
CA ILE A 194 -3.64 6.73 15.74
C ILE A 194 -3.59 7.10 14.25
N LEU A 195 -3.44 6.07 13.42
CA LEU A 195 -3.47 6.21 11.96
C LEU A 195 -4.92 6.40 11.49
N LEU A 196 -5.32 7.65 11.28
CA LEU A 196 -6.66 8.01 10.80
C LEU A 196 -6.59 8.46 9.34
N LEU A 197 -7.49 7.96 8.51
CA LEU A 197 -7.57 8.24 7.08
C LEU A 197 -8.89 8.95 6.76
N PRO A 198 -8.86 10.25 6.39
CA PRO A 198 -10.07 10.99 6.05
C PRO A 198 -10.75 10.43 4.80
N PRO A 199 -12.04 10.02 4.86
CA PRO A 199 -12.74 9.44 3.70
C PRO A 199 -12.79 10.36 2.48
N TRP A 200 -12.89 11.68 2.69
CA TRP A 200 -12.96 12.68 1.60
C TRP A 200 -11.66 12.93 0.85
N LEU A 201 -10.54 12.39 1.34
CA LEU A 201 -9.25 12.43 0.63
C LEU A 201 -9.06 11.26 -0.34
N LEU A 202 -9.97 10.29 -0.31
CA LEU A 202 -9.90 9.09 -1.14
C LEU A 202 -10.64 9.31 -2.46
N GLY A 203 -9.95 9.06 -3.56
CA GLY A 203 -10.53 9.05 -4.89
C GLY A 203 -11.07 7.67 -5.28
N VAL A 204 -11.46 7.54 -6.55
CA VAL A 204 -12.02 6.28 -7.11
C VAL A 204 -11.06 5.10 -6.92
N ASP A 205 -9.78 5.31 -7.19
CA ASP A 205 -8.77 4.25 -7.10
C ASP A 205 -8.53 3.79 -5.65
N GLU A 206 -8.52 4.73 -4.70
CA GLU A 206 -8.35 4.43 -3.28
C GLU A 206 -9.57 3.67 -2.72
N TYR A 207 -10.79 4.08 -3.10
CA TYR A 207 -12.00 3.31 -2.77
C TYR A 207 -12.02 1.95 -3.45
N ALA A 208 -11.52 1.85 -4.69
CA ALA A 208 -11.38 0.56 -5.37
C ALA A 208 -10.42 -0.37 -4.60
N LEU A 209 -9.31 0.16 -4.09
CA LEU A 209 -8.39 -0.60 -3.24
C LEU A 209 -9.03 -1.01 -1.91
N LEU A 210 -9.76 -0.09 -1.27
CA LEU A 210 -10.42 -0.33 0.02
C LEU A 210 -11.53 -1.38 -0.09
N LEU A 211 -12.31 -1.31 -1.17
CA LEU A 211 -13.44 -2.20 -1.45
C LEU A 211 -13.06 -3.40 -2.35
N GLU A 212 -11.77 -3.54 -2.71
CA GLU A 212 -11.25 -4.61 -3.61
C GLU A 212 -12.03 -4.73 -4.92
N ALA A 213 -12.38 -3.59 -5.50
CA ALA A 213 -13.03 -3.55 -6.81
C ALA A 213 -12.03 -3.91 -7.91
N ASN A 214 -12.38 -4.89 -8.75
CA ASN A 214 -11.50 -5.39 -9.81
C ASN A 214 -12.13 -5.29 -11.20
N ASP A 215 -13.41 -4.95 -11.27
CA ASP A 215 -14.20 -4.86 -12.50
C ASP A 215 -14.46 -3.41 -12.90
N LYS A 216 -14.47 -3.11 -14.22
CA LYS A 216 -14.74 -1.77 -14.72
C LYS A 216 -16.10 -1.23 -14.29
N SER A 217 -17.11 -2.10 -14.22
CA SER A 217 -18.44 -1.73 -13.77
C SER A 217 -18.46 -1.34 -12.30
N GLN A 218 -17.66 -2.01 -11.46
CA GLN A 218 -17.50 -1.65 -10.05
C GLN A 218 -16.80 -0.30 -9.90
N LEU A 219 -15.79 -0.01 -10.74
CA LEU A 219 -15.11 1.30 -10.76
C LEU A 219 -16.08 2.41 -11.15
N SER A 220 -16.89 2.21 -12.20
CA SER A 220 -17.92 3.18 -12.62
C SER A 220 -18.95 3.43 -11.50
N LEU A 221 -19.36 2.38 -10.77
CA LEU A 221 -20.26 2.52 -9.63
C LEU A 221 -19.61 3.31 -8.47
N ILE A 222 -18.34 3.08 -8.18
CA ILE A 222 -17.60 3.87 -7.17
C ILE A 222 -17.52 5.33 -7.60
N GLU A 223 -17.20 5.62 -8.85
CA GLU A 223 -17.17 6.99 -9.39
C GLU A 223 -18.52 7.70 -9.23
N LYS A 224 -19.61 7.02 -9.61
CA LYS A 224 -20.96 7.52 -9.42
C LYS A 224 -21.30 7.74 -7.93
N THR A 225 -20.89 6.81 -7.08
CA THR A 225 -21.06 6.92 -5.62
C THR A 225 -20.38 8.17 -5.08
N LEU A 226 -19.13 8.42 -5.42
CA LEU A 226 -18.39 9.59 -4.98
C LEU A 226 -19.00 10.90 -5.50
N ARG A 227 -19.51 10.89 -6.72
CA ARG A 227 -20.28 12.01 -7.27
C ARG A 227 -21.53 12.28 -6.42
N TYR A 228 -22.26 11.23 -6.04
CA TYR A 228 -23.47 11.37 -5.21
C TYR A 228 -23.15 11.81 -3.78
N VAL A 229 -22.08 11.31 -3.15
CA VAL A 229 -21.65 11.81 -1.84
C VAL A 229 -21.45 13.32 -1.89
N ASN A 230 -20.66 13.82 -2.84
CA ASN A 230 -20.37 15.25 -2.96
C ASN A 230 -21.62 16.09 -3.27
N LEU A 231 -22.60 15.51 -3.98
CA LEU A 231 -23.87 16.17 -4.25
C LEU A 231 -24.77 16.20 -2.99
N PHE A 232 -24.87 15.06 -2.29
CA PHE A 232 -25.81 14.88 -1.18
C PHE A 232 -25.40 15.62 0.10
N ILE A 233 -24.14 16.03 0.23
CA ILE A 233 -23.68 16.86 1.35
C ILE A 233 -24.45 18.19 1.47
N LYS A 234 -24.91 18.76 0.34
CA LYS A 234 -25.64 20.05 0.36
C LYS A 234 -26.98 19.97 1.05
N ASP A 235 -27.64 18.80 1.01
CA ASP A 235 -28.95 18.49 1.59
C ASP A 235 -30.01 19.61 1.44
N ASP A 236 -29.95 20.34 0.31
CA ASP A 236 -30.91 21.36 -0.05
C ASP A 236 -32.14 20.73 -0.73
N GLU A 237 -33.20 21.54 -0.92
CA GLU A 237 -34.45 21.07 -1.55
C GLU A 237 -34.26 20.51 -2.95
N THR A 238 -33.26 20.99 -3.69
CA THR A 238 -32.91 20.49 -5.04
C THR A 238 -32.34 19.09 -4.97
N VAL A 239 -31.46 18.84 -4.00
CA VAL A 239 -30.86 17.51 -3.74
C VAL A 239 -31.92 16.54 -3.24
N LYS A 240 -32.85 16.95 -2.37
CA LYS A 240 -33.96 16.13 -1.91
C LYS A 240 -34.87 15.74 -3.09
N ALA A 241 -35.27 16.71 -3.92
CA ALA A 241 -36.05 16.45 -5.13
C ALA A 241 -35.34 15.47 -6.08
N TYR A 242 -34.02 15.56 -6.20
CA TYR A 242 -33.23 14.63 -7.03
C TYR A 242 -33.22 13.22 -6.45
N LYS A 243 -33.01 13.06 -5.12
CA LYS A 243 -33.10 11.76 -4.44
C LYS A 243 -34.47 11.12 -4.68
N ASN A 244 -35.55 11.91 -4.55
CA ASN A 244 -36.92 11.47 -4.81
C ASN A 244 -37.09 11.02 -6.27
N THR A 245 -36.55 11.77 -7.23
CA THR A 245 -36.62 11.43 -8.66
C THR A 245 -35.91 10.09 -8.95
N ILE A 246 -34.70 9.86 -8.42
CA ILE A 246 -34.00 8.59 -8.57
C ILE A 246 -34.83 7.43 -8.03
N LEU A 247 -35.31 7.59 -6.80
CA LEU A 247 -36.09 6.55 -6.11
C LEU A 247 -37.41 6.28 -6.84
N ALA A 248 -38.14 7.33 -7.21
CA ALA A 248 -39.42 7.19 -7.95
C ALA A 248 -39.22 6.49 -9.30
N LYS A 249 -38.23 6.88 -10.10
CA LYS A 249 -37.91 6.21 -11.38
C LYS A 249 -37.64 4.70 -11.16
N ALA A 250 -36.83 4.35 -10.17
CA ALA A 250 -36.51 2.95 -9.88
C ALA A 250 -37.73 2.16 -9.44
N LEU A 251 -38.58 2.72 -8.58
CA LEU A 251 -39.81 2.08 -8.13
C LEU A 251 -40.81 1.91 -9.25
N LEU A 252 -41.00 2.92 -10.11
CA LEU A 252 -41.84 2.82 -11.32
C LEU A 252 -41.36 1.70 -12.25
N ASP A 253 -40.07 1.62 -12.50
CA ASP A 253 -39.49 0.54 -13.29
C ASP A 253 -39.75 -0.87 -12.70
N ILE A 254 -39.78 -1.00 -11.38
CA ILE A 254 -40.15 -2.25 -10.71
C ILE A 254 -41.64 -2.57 -10.92
N LEU A 255 -42.49 -1.56 -10.76
CA LEU A 255 -43.94 -1.71 -10.92
C LEU A 255 -44.34 -2.17 -12.34
N ILE A 256 -43.64 -1.66 -13.37
CA ILE A 256 -43.92 -2.01 -14.81
C ILE A 256 -43.08 -3.21 -15.29
N SER A 257 -42.33 -3.88 -14.45
CA SER A 257 -41.40 -4.97 -14.83
C SER A 257 -42.08 -6.23 -15.41
N GLY A 258 -43.41 -6.33 -15.33
CA GLY A 258 -44.17 -7.48 -15.75
C GLY A 258 -44.03 -8.74 -14.89
N LYS A 259 -43.36 -8.61 -13.71
CA LYS A 259 -43.22 -9.69 -12.72
C LYS A 259 -44.55 -9.94 -12.00
N PRO A 260 -44.72 -11.11 -11.34
CA PRO A 260 -45.87 -11.40 -10.47
C PRO A 260 -45.94 -10.39 -9.29
N GLY A 261 -47.15 -9.98 -8.89
CA GLY A 261 -47.39 -9.02 -7.82
C GLY A 261 -46.61 -9.27 -6.53
N PRO A 262 -46.52 -10.51 -5.99
CA PRO A 262 -45.68 -10.80 -4.82
C PRO A 262 -44.20 -10.43 -5.01
N GLN A 263 -43.64 -10.69 -6.18
CA GLN A 263 -42.25 -10.36 -6.49
C GLN A 263 -42.03 -8.84 -6.59
N ILE A 264 -42.96 -8.12 -7.27
CA ILE A 264 -42.96 -6.66 -7.34
C ILE A 264 -43.02 -6.08 -5.92
N ARG A 265 -43.97 -6.53 -5.10
CA ARG A 265 -44.11 -6.10 -3.71
C ARG A 265 -42.82 -6.29 -2.93
N ASP A 266 -42.23 -7.49 -2.98
CA ASP A 266 -41.03 -7.81 -2.20
C ASP A 266 -39.83 -6.99 -2.66
N GLN A 267 -39.69 -6.72 -3.95
CA GLN A 267 -38.65 -5.84 -4.50
C GLN A 267 -38.85 -4.39 -4.06
N VAL A 268 -40.06 -3.84 -4.17
CA VAL A 268 -40.39 -2.46 -3.75
C VAL A 268 -40.16 -2.28 -2.24
N ILE A 269 -40.64 -3.21 -1.42
CA ILE A 269 -40.44 -3.16 0.03
C ILE A 269 -38.91 -3.29 0.35
N GLY A 270 -38.22 -4.18 -0.36
CA GLY A 270 -36.78 -4.35 -0.21
C GLY A 270 -35.97 -3.09 -0.51
N VAL A 271 -36.33 -2.36 -1.58
CA VAL A 271 -35.72 -1.08 -1.93
C VAL A 271 -36.04 -0.04 -0.84
N LEU A 272 -37.31 0.17 -0.50
CA LEU A 272 -37.74 1.20 0.46
C LEU A 272 -37.30 0.94 1.90
N THR A 273 -37.01 -0.31 2.26
CA THR A 273 -36.43 -0.64 3.57
C THR A 273 -34.97 -0.19 3.69
N LYS A 274 -34.24 -0.25 2.58
CA LYS A 274 -32.80 0.10 2.54
C LYS A 274 -32.58 1.58 2.19
N THR A 275 -33.35 2.07 1.20
CA THR A 275 -33.19 3.42 0.67
C THR A 275 -34.54 4.08 0.57
N HIS A 276 -34.71 5.14 1.33
CA HIS A 276 -35.95 5.94 1.38
C HIS A 276 -35.62 7.42 1.54
N THR A 277 -36.60 8.26 1.29
CA THR A 277 -36.56 9.70 1.56
C THR A 277 -37.69 10.07 2.52
N ASP A 278 -37.70 11.30 2.99
CA ASP A 278 -38.82 11.79 3.85
C ASP A 278 -40.15 11.70 3.15
N GLU A 279 -40.18 11.96 1.82
CA GLU A 279 -41.38 11.94 1.01
C GLU A 279 -41.75 10.56 0.47
N ILE A 280 -40.75 9.72 0.13
CA ILE A 280 -40.95 8.39 -0.45
C ILE A 280 -40.41 7.32 0.51
N ASN A 281 -41.28 6.77 1.31
CA ASN A 281 -40.99 5.70 2.27
C ASN A 281 -42.22 4.78 2.44
N LEU A 282 -42.10 3.71 3.19
CA LEU A 282 -43.18 2.73 3.39
C LEU A 282 -44.41 3.28 4.13
N GLU A 283 -44.26 4.37 4.89
CA GLU A 283 -45.30 4.99 5.64
C GLU A 283 -45.87 6.27 4.96
N SER A 284 -45.33 6.63 3.77
CA SER A 284 -45.85 7.76 2.99
C SER A 284 -47.33 7.57 2.69
N GLU A 285 -48.10 8.64 2.89
CA GLU A 285 -49.55 8.62 2.68
C GLU A 285 -49.91 8.76 1.20
N ILE A 286 -50.65 7.79 0.68
CA ILE A 286 -51.18 7.79 -0.68
C ILE A 286 -52.65 8.11 -0.60
N SER A 287 -53.06 9.26 -1.16
CA SER A 287 -54.42 9.74 -1.16
C SER A 287 -55.33 8.95 -2.09
N GLU A 288 -56.48 8.54 -1.60
CA GLU A 288 -57.55 7.95 -2.37
C GLU A 288 -58.88 8.71 -2.13
N PRO A 289 -59.91 8.58 -2.96
CA PRO A 289 -61.15 9.23 -2.74
C PRO A 289 -61.77 8.87 -1.39
N GLY A 290 -61.74 9.79 -0.43
CA GLY A 290 -62.36 9.68 0.86
C GLY A 290 -61.52 9.01 1.97
N TYR A 291 -60.27 8.55 1.69
CA TYR A 291 -59.37 7.96 2.69
C TYR A 291 -57.90 8.01 2.27
N TYR A 292 -57.00 7.64 3.17
CA TYR A 292 -55.57 7.51 2.94
C TYR A 292 -55.14 6.10 3.26
N ARG A 293 -54.17 5.60 2.49
CA ARG A 293 -53.40 4.35 2.81
C ARG A 293 -51.94 4.67 2.83
N THR A 294 -51.19 3.94 3.68
CA THR A 294 -49.74 4.01 3.60
C THR A 294 -49.22 3.29 2.33
N PHE A 295 -48.07 3.70 1.84
CA PHE A 295 -47.39 3.04 0.71
C PHE A 295 -47.35 1.51 0.91
N ARG A 296 -46.98 1.05 2.10
CA ARG A 296 -46.99 -0.36 2.50
C ARG A 296 -48.36 -1.02 2.32
N GLN A 297 -49.42 -0.33 2.69
CA GLN A 297 -50.78 -0.87 2.56
C GLN A 297 -51.20 -0.98 1.10
N CYS A 298 -50.80 -0.03 0.25
CA CYS A 298 -51.07 -0.05 -1.18
C CYS A 298 -50.35 -1.20 -1.91
N MET A 299 -49.25 -1.70 -1.36
CA MET A 299 -48.51 -2.85 -1.92
C MET A 299 -49.09 -4.20 -1.58
N ARG A 300 -50.28 -4.28 -0.96
CA ARG A 300 -50.96 -5.57 -0.69
C ARG A 300 -51.35 -6.24 -2.00
N VAL A 301 -51.17 -7.57 -2.03
CA VAL A 301 -51.46 -8.42 -3.17
C VAL A 301 -52.78 -9.12 -2.94
N ASP A 302 -53.63 -9.22 -3.95
CA ASP A 302 -54.90 -9.92 -3.94
C ASP A 302 -54.73 -11.43 -4.17
N ASP A 303 -55.89 -12.14 -4.18
CA ASP A 303 -55.95 -13.58 -4.41
C ASP A 303 -55.56 -13.98 -5.86
N HIS A 304 -55.48 -13.01 -6.76
CA HIS A 304 -55.08 -13.20 -8.17
C HIS A 304 -53.60 -12.82 -8.40
N ASN A 305 -52.82 -12.64 -7.32
CA ASN A 305 -51.41 -12.21 -7.36
C ASN A 305 -51.18 -10.82 -8.03
N LYS A 306 -52.15 -9.92 -7.92
CA LYS A 306 -52.04 -8.54 -8.42
C LYS A 306 -51.99 -7.55 -7.24
N ILE A 307 -51.30 -6.45 -7.44
CA ILE A 307 -51.25 -5.35 -6.48
C ILE A 307 -52.50 -4.48 -6.72
N ASN A 308 -53.40 -4.40 -5.75
CA ASN A 308 -54.70 -3.74 -5.90
C ASN A 308 -54.62 -2.24 -6.15
N ALA A 309 -53.60 -1.57 -5.59
CA ALA A 309 -53.45 -0.11 -5.66
C ALA A 309 -52.27 0.31 -6.55
N ILE A 310 -51.98 -0.43 -7.62
CA ILE A 310 -50.83 -0.17 -8.49
C ILE A 310 -50.93 1.20 -9.19
N GLU A 311 -52.13 1.61 -9.60
CA GLU A 311 -52.37 2.91 -10.25
C GLU A 311 -52.11 4.06 -9.26
N GLN A 312 -52.64 3.98 -8.02
CA GLN A 312 -52.44 4.99 -7.01
C GLN A 312 -50.98 5.18 -6.61
N VAL A 313 -50.25 4.04 -6.51
CA VAL A 313 -48.80 4.07 -6.25
C VAL A 313 -48.06 4.69 -7.42
N THR A 314 -48.44 4.36 -8.65
CA THR A 314 -47.86 4.91 -9.86
C THR A 314 -48.08 6.43 -9.95
N ASP A 315 -49.33 6.89 -9.74
CA ASP A 315 -49.66 8.32 -9.73
C ASP A 315 -48.94 9.10 -8.62
N PHE A 316 -48.77 8.47 -7.43
CA PHE A 316 -48.01 9.04 -6.34
C PHE A 316 -46.53 9.22 -6.73
N LEU A 317 -45.88 8.20 -7.30
CA LEU A 317 -44.48 8.25 -7.71
C LEU A 317 -44.24 9.21 -8.88
N GLN A 318 -45.18 9.32 -9.82
CA GLN A 318 -45.08 10.23 -10.96
C GLN A 318 -44.96 11.70 -10.54
N LYS A 319 -45.49 12.08 -9.38
CA LYS A 319 -45.37 13.45 -8.84
C LYS A 319 -43.93 13.87 -8.60
N PHE A 320 -43.02 12.91 -8.40
CA PHE A 320 -41.61 13.14 -8.14
C PHE A 320 -40.73 13.05 -9.40
N ILE A 321 -41.34 12.75 -10.57
CA ILE A 321 -40.62 12.78 -11.82
C ILE A 321 -40.65 14.20 -12.37
N GLY A 322 -39.56 14.92 -12.15
CA GLY A 322 -39.34 16.28 -12.68
C GLY A 322 -38.48 16.26 -13.94
N ASP A 323 -38.29 17.44 -14.53
CA ASP A 323 -37.33 17.67 -15.59
C ASP A 323 -35.90 17.27 -15.14
N GLU A 324 -35.04 16.86 -16.10
CA GLU A 324 -33.66 16.53 -15.80
C GLU A 324 -32.94 17.75 -15.21
N VAL A 325 -32.66 17.67 -13.91
CA VAL A 325 -31.89 18.70 -13.23
C VAL A 325 -30.41 18.42 -13.48
N THR A 326 -29.76 19.30 -14.22
CA THR A 326 -28.30 19.27 -14.37
C THR A 326 -27.65 19.83 -13.12
N PHE A 327 -26.96 18.98 -12.37
CA PHE A 327 -26.19 19.40 -11.20
C PHE A 327 -24.76 19.74 -11.58
N SER A 328 -24.29 20.91 -11.18
CA SER A 328 -22.87 21.18 -11.05
C SER A 328 -22.40 20.62 -9.71
N LEU A 329 -21.32 19.81 -9.75
CA LEU A 329 -20.64 19.44 -8.50
C LEU A 329 -20.19 20.71 -7.77
N PRO A 330 -20.27 20.74 -6.44
CA PRO A 330 -19.73 21.86 -5.68
C PRO A 330 -18.24 21.97 -5.92
N ASP A 331 -17.74 23.20 -6.05
CA ASP A 331 -16.31 23.45 -6.10
C ASP A 331 -15.67 23.14 -4.74
N GLY A 332 -14.57 22.42 -4.75
CA GLY A 332 -13.80 22.05 -3.57
C GLY A 332 -14.10 20.66 -3.02
N THR A 333 -13.35 20.30 -1.97
CA THR A 333 -13.49 19.03 -1.25
C THR A 333 -14.25 19.30 0.04
N PHE A 334 -15.30 18.54 0.30
CA PHE A 334 -16.12 18.65 1.51
C PHE A 334 -15.91 17.41 2.39
N PRO A 335 -15.94 17.57 3.72
CA PRO A 335 -15.84 16.43 4.62
C PRO A 335 -17.09 15.57 4.53
N PHE A 336 -16.90 14.26 4.44
CA PHE A 336 -17.97 13.27 4.50
C PHE A 336 -17.46 12.02 5.24
N THR A 337 -18.39 11.22 5.73
CA THR A 337 -18.11 9.98 6.46
C THR A 337 -18.22 8.77 5.54
N LEU A 338 -17.72 7.62 6.00
CA LEU A 338 -17.99 6.34 5.31
C LEU A 338 -19.48 5.99 5.30
N GLN A 339 -20.27 6.49 6.26
CA GLN A 339 -21.72 6.30 6.26
C GLN A 339 -22.38 7.06 5.11
N ASP A 340 -21.91 8.28 4.81
CA ASP A 340 -22.39 9.05 3.67
C ASP A 340 -22.06 8.35 2.35
N VAL A 341 -20.87 7.75 2.26
CA VAL A 341 -20.48 6.91 1.10
C VAL A 341 -21.40 5.69 0.97
N SER A 342 -21.74 5.05 2.09
CA SER A 342 -22.64 3.90 2.10
C SER A 342 -24.05 4.27 1.64
N ASN A 343 -24.59 5.39 2.12
CA ASN A 343 -25.89 5.90 1.71
C ASN A 343 -25.90 6.28 0.21
N ALA A 344 -24.85 6.94 -0.26
CA ALA A 344 -24.73 7.31 -1.67
C ALA A 344 -24.56 6.08 -2.60
N LEU A 345 -23.86 5.04 -2.12
CA LEU A 345 -23.73 3.79 -2.86
C LEU A 345 -25.07 3.09 -3.07
N GLU A 346 -25.96 3.14 -2.07
CA GLU A 346 -27.33 2.60 -2.22
C GLU A 346 -28.11 3.32 -3.30
N PHE A 347 -28.06 4.66 -3.32
CA PHE A 347 -28.68 5.45 -4.40
C PHE A 347 -28.04 5.14 -5.77
N ALA A 348 -26.71 5.00 -5.83
CA ALA A 348 -26.02 4.67 -7.06
C ALA A 348 -26.43 3.27 -7.59
N LEU A 349 -26.57 2.28 -6.72
CA LEU A 349 -27.07 0.94 -7.08
C LEU A 349 -28.49 0.97 -7.63
N ILE A 350 -29.35 1.79 -7.05
CA ILE A 350 -30.74 1.93 -7.49
C ILE A 350 -30.79 2.62 -8.83
N ASP A 351 -30.07 3.70 -9.00
CA ASP A 351 -30.07 4.49 -10.25
C ASP A 351 -29.45 3.73 -11.43
N GLU A 352 -28.46 2.85 -11.19
CA GLU A 352 -27.94 1.93 -12.21
C GLU A 352 -28.92 0.79 -12.56
N GLY A 353 -30.04 0.69 -11.87
CA GLY A 353 -31.02 -0.36 -12.11
C GLY A 353 -30.47 -1.77 -11.86
N VAL A 354 -29.51 -1.89 -10.94
CA VAL A 354 -28.80 -3.12 -10.61
C VAL A 354 -29.78 -4.24 -10.21
N TRP A 355 -30.91 -3.89 -9.61
CA TRP A 355 -32.01 -4.81 -9.25
C TRP A 355 -32.69 -5.49 -10.44
N LYS A 356 -32.47 -5.03 -11.69
CA LYS A 356 -33.08 -5.63 -12.92
C LYS A 356 -32.45 -6.98 -13.30
N ASN A 357 -31.22 -7.24 -12.86
CA ASN A 357 -30.48 -8.45 -13.21
C ASN A 357 -29.72 -9.00 -11.99
N ASP A 358 -30.06 -10.20 -11.57
CA ASP A 358 -29.50 -10.85 -10.38
C ASP A 358 -27.97 -11.02 -10.43
N SER A 359 -27.40 -11.29 -11.61
CA SER A 359 -25.96 -11.43 -11.78
C SER A 359 -25.26 -10.07 -11.57
N VAL A 360 -25.78 -9.01 -12.15
CA VAL A 360 -25.27 -7.64 -11.99
C VAL A 360 -25.46 -7.20 -10.54
N PHE A 361 -26.62 -7.49 -9.95
CA PHE A 361 -26.89 -7.20 -8.54
C PHE A 361 -25.85 -7.81 -7.63
N ASN A 362 -25.59 -9.13 -7.77
CA ASN A 362 -24.61 -9.82 -6.92
C ASN A 362 -23.20 -9.27 -7.08
N MET A 363 -22.78 -8.96 -8.32
CA MET A 363 -21.47 -8.40 -8.60
C MET A 363 -21.28 -7.00 -8.01
N MET A 364 -22.30 -6.15 -8.08
CA MET A 364 -22.25 -4.77 -7.58
C MET A 364 -22.49 -4.68 -6.06
N ASN A 365 -23.41 -5.49 -5.55
CA ASN A 365 -23.76 -5.50 -4.12
C ASN A 365 -22.57 -5.92 -3.22
N ILE A 366 -21.58 -6.63 -3.78
CA ILE A 366 -20.37 -6.99 -3.03
C ILE A 366 -19.63 -5.77 -2.49
N LEU A 367 -19.68 -4.62 -3.20
CA LEU A 367 -19.06 -3.37 -2.74
C LEU A 367 -19.76 -2.87 -1.47
N LYS A 368 -21.10 -2.93 -1.45
CA LYS A 368 -21.89 -2.55 -0.26
C LYS A 368 -21.58 -3.45 0.92
N VAL A 369 -21.56 -4.78 0.70
CA VAL A 369 -21.23 -5.76 1.75
C VAL A 369 -19.82 -5.48 2.33
N ARG A 370 -18.85 -5.15 1.48
CA ARG A 370 -17.50 -4.84 1.92
C ARG A 370 -17.42 -3.53 2.70
N LEU A 371 -18.13 -2.50 2.26
CA LEU A 371 -18.23 -1.23 2.97
C LEU A 371 -18.92 -1.39 4.31
N ASP A 372 -20.04 -2.12 4.36
CA ASP A 372 -20.76 -2.41 5.59
C ASP A 372 -19.94 -3.25 6.57
N SER A 373 -19.08 -4.14 6.08
CA SER A 373 -18.12 -4.87 6.94
C SER A 373 -17.14 -3.95 7.65
N ILE A 374 -16.73 -2.84 7.01
CA ILE A 374 -15.90 -1.82 7.67
C ILE A 374 -16.74 -1.03 8.68
N LEU A 375 -17.93 -0.57 8.26
CA LEU A 375 -18.82 0.26 9.08
C LEU A 375 -19.31 -0.45 10.35
N ASN A 376 -19.57 -1.76 10.28
CA ASN A 376 -20.06 -2.58 11.38
C ASN A 376 -18.96 -3.19 12.27
N SER A 377 -17.71 -2.79 12.05
CA SER A 377 -16.56 -3.23 12.84
C SER A 377 -15.82 -2.04 13.46
N ASP A 378 -14.88 -2.32 14.36
CA ASP A 378 -13.99 -1.28 14.90
C ASP A 378 -13.14 -0.59 13.83
N ASN A 379 -13.03 -1.18 12.64
CA ASN A 379 -12.28 -0.61 11.52
C ASN A 379 -12.82 0.77 11.06
N LYS A 380 -14.11 1.07 11.29
CA LYS A 380 -14.67 2.39 10.98
C LYS A 380 -13.92 3.54 11.68
N LYS A 381 -13.38 3.28 12.88
CA LYS A 381 -12.68 4.27 13.69
C LYS A 381 -11.42 4.83 13.00
N TYR A 382 -10.80 4.04 12.11
CA TYR A 382 -9.66 4.53 11.32
C TYR A 382 -10.04 5.56 10.26
N PHE A 383 -11.35 5.71 9.97
CA PHE A 383 -11.89 6.66 9.00
C PHE A 383 -12.67 7.80 9.66
N GLU A 384 -12.73 7.84 10.99
CA GLU A 384 -13.39 8.91 11.76
C GLU A 384 -12.39 10.04 12.02
N TYR A 385 -12.14 10.88 11.00
CA TYR A 385 -11.24 12.01 11.13
C TYR A 385 -11.98 13.20 11.77
N PRO A 386 -11.42 13.85 12.81
CA PRO A 386 -12.20 14.74 13.69
C PRO A 386 -12.62 16.06 13.05
N GLN A 387 -11.91 16.56 12.04
CA GLN A 387 -12.22 17.83 11.38
C GLN A 387 -11.66 17.84 9.95
N TYR A 388 -12.19 18.77 9.13
CA TYR A 388 -11.72 18.91 7.75
C TYR A 388 -10.21 19.16 7.68
N ILE A 389 -9.58 18.50 6.75
CA ILE A 389 -8.18 18.70 6.38
C ILE A 389 -8.05 18.54 4.87
N SER A 390 -7.24 19.40 4.23
CA SER A 390 -6.87 19.24 2.82
C SER A 390 -5.86 18.12 2.64
N LEU A 391 -5.74 17.58 1.43
CA LEU A 391 -4.76 16.53 1.14
C LEU A 391 -3.33 16.99 1.42
N GLU A 392 -2.97 18.19 1.00
CA GLU A 392 -1.65 18.77 1.23
C GLU A 392 -1.33 18.87 2.73
N SER A 393 -2.24 19.46 3.51
CA SER A 393 -2.09 19.59 4.96
C SER A 393 -2.06 18.22 5.67
N TYR A 394 -2.79 17.24 5.16
CA TYR A 394 -2.79 15.88 5.69
C TYR A 394 -1.44 15.18 5.47
N ILE A 395 -0.89 15.26 4.26
CA ILE A 395 0.43 14.71 3.95
C ILE A 395 1.52 15.43 4.75
N ASP A 396 1.45 16.76 4.83
CA ASP A 396 2.36 17.54 5.66
C ASP A 396 2.31 17.07 7.13
N ARG A 397 1.11 16.93 7.68
CA ARG A 397 0.92 16.40 9.04
C ARG A 397 1.52 14.99 9.21
N ILE A 398 1.37 14.11 8.22
CA ILE A 398 1.93 12.76 8.28
C ILE A 398 3.46 12.80 8.32
N LEU A 399 4.08 13.67 7.54
CA LEU A 399 5.52 13.71 7.35
C LEU A 399 6.25 14.59 8.38
N HIS A 400 5.54 15.43 9.14
CA HIS A 400 6.15 16.32 10.14
C HIS A 400 5.76 15.92 11.57
N THR A 401 6.69 16.12 12.49
CA THR A 401 6.45 15.98 13.94
C THR A 401 5.61 17.16 14.44
N GLN A 402 5.07 17.07 15.65
CA GLN A 402 4.31 18.14 16.30
C GLN A 402 5.10 19.47 16.41
N ASN A 403 6.42 19.40 16.41
CA ASN A 403 7.32 20.56 16.46
C ASN A 403 7.65 21.12 15.06
N GLY A 404 6.98 20.67 14.00
CA GLY A 404 7.17 21.12 12.62
C GLY A 404 8.46 20.62 11.96
N LYS A 405 9.19 19.66 12.54
CA LYS A 405 10.36 19.06 11.89
C LYS A 405 9.88 17.96 10.93
N LYS A 406 10.42 17.95 9.71
CA LYS A 406 10.20 16.84 8.77
C LYS A 406 10.82 15.56 9.35
N ALA A 407 10.03 14.49 9.45
CA ALA A 407 10.51 13.21 9.94
C ALA A 407 11.30 12.49 8.86
N GLN A 408 12.52 12.05 9.18
CA GLN A 408 13.32 11.24 8.27
C GLN A 408 12.83 9.79 8.22
N ILE A 409 12.21 9.33 9.30
CA ILE A 409 11.57 8.02 9.34
C ILE A 409 10.13 8.20 9.85
N VAL A 410 9.16 7.74 9.07
CA VAL A 410 7.76 7.63 9.47
C VAL A 410 7.38 6.16 9.49
N ASN A 411 6.98 5.66 10.66
CA ASN A 411 6.58 4.27 10.85
C ASN A 411 5.07 4.15 10.98
N PHE A 412 4.45 3.35 10.12
CA PHE A 412 3.05 2.97 10.20
C PHE A 412 2.95 1.56 10.80
N ASN A 413 2.71 1.47 12.10
CA ASN A 413 2.43 0.20 12.76
C ASN A 413 1.01 -0.25 12.40
N ILE A 414 0.90 -1.21 11.49
CA ILE A 414 -0.35 -1.77 10.98
C ILE A 414 -0.66 -3.16 11.55
N ASN A 415 -0.06 -3.53 12.67
CA ASN A 415 -0.18 -4.86 13.27
C ASN A 415 -1.59 -5.16 13.83
N TYR A 416 -2.39 -4.13 14.16
CA TYR A 416 -3.68 -4.28 14.84
C TYR A 416 -4.90 -4.24 13.91
N VAL A 417 -4.70 -4.09 12.61
CA VAL A 417 -5.76 -4.21 11.60
C VAL A 417 -5.77 -5.61 10.98
N THR A 418 -6.90 -5.98 10.38
CA THR A 418 -6.96 -7.22 9.60
C THR A 418 -5.98 -7.18 8.42
N GLU A 419 -5.46 -8.33 8.01
CA GLU A 419 -4.54 -8.43 6.87
C GLU A 419 -5.09 -7.74 5.61
N ARG A 420 -6.39 -7.87 5.38
CA ARG A 420 -7.10 -7.24 4.27
C ARG A 420 -7.01 -5.72 4.34
N LEU A 421 -7.42 -5.12 5.46
CA LEU A 421 -7.38 -3.67 5.63
C LEU A 421 -5.93 -3.16 5.62
N GLY A 422 -5.00 -3.88 6.26
CA GLY A 422 -3.57 -3.54 6.25
C GLY A 422 -3.00 -3.45 4.83
N LYS A 423 -3.30 -4.42 3.96
CA LYS A 423 -2.89 -4.37 2.54
C LYS A 423 -3.46 -3.17 1.79
N SER A 424 -4.72 -2.82 2.05
CA SER A 424 -5.35 -1.64 1.44
C SER A 424 -4.71 -0.35 1.95
N LEU A 425 -4.48 -0.22 3.27
CA LEU A 425 -3.82 0.95 3.86
C LEU A 425 -2.41 1.15 3.30
N VAL A 426 -1.59 0.09 3.20
CA VAL A 426 -0.24 0.16 2.60
C VAL A 426 -0.31 0.76 1.19
N LYS A 427 -1.21 0.25 0.34
CA LYS A 427 -1.34 0.73 -1.05
C LYS A 427 -1.83 2.18 -1.10
N ILE A 428 -2.83 2.53 -0.30
CA ILE A 428 -3.41 3.88 -0.24
C ILE A 428 -2.35 4.88 0.23
N TYR A 429 -1.70 4.64 1.37
CA TYR A 429 -0.69 5.54 1.91
C TYR A 429 0.53 5.65 0.99
N SER A 430 0.99 4.54 0.40
CA SER A 430 2.09 4.58 -0.57
C SER A 430 1.75 5.50 -1.74
N LYS A 431 0.53 5.40 -2.28
CA LYS A 431 0.09 6.24 -3.41
C LYS A 431 -0.08 7.70 -3.00
N LEU A 432 -0.73 7.97 -1.86
CA LEU A 432 -0.95 9.32 -1.37
C LEU A 432 0.37 10.05 -1.10
N ILE A 433 1.32 9.40 -0.43
CA ILE A 433 2.62 9.99 -0.10
C ILE A 433 3.44 10.19 -1.37
N PHE A 434 3.60 9.15 -2.20
CA PHE A 434 4.42 9.21 -3.41
C PHE A 434 3.95 10.29 -4.39
N ASN A 435 2.64 10.40 -4.62
CA ASN A 435 2.10 11.38 -5.58
C ASN A 435 2.22 12.84 -5.11
N ASN A 436 2.38 13.07 -3.80
CA ASN A 436 2.38 14.42 -3.23
C ASN A 436 3.75 14.89 -2.69
N ASP A 437 4.68 13.96 -2.37
CA ASP A 437 6.03 14.32 -1.89
C ASP A 437 7.03 14.47 -3.04
N VAL A 438 6.69 14.05 -4.27
CA VAL A 438 7.53 14.15 -5.49
C VAL A 438 7.29 15.44 -6.27
N LYS A 439 6.38 16.31 -5.81
CA LYS A 439 6.17 17.65 -6.35
C LYS A 439 6.91 18.67 -5.50
#